data_37bc948c1a75d188ea984548dc6a0175
#
_entry.id   37bc948c1a75d188ea984548dc6a0175
#
_cell.length_a   1.000
_cell.length_b   1.000
_cell.length_c   1.000
_cell.angle_alpha   90.00
_cell.angle_beta   90.00
_cell.angle_gamma   90.00
#
_symmetry.space_group_name_H-M   'P 1'
#
loop_
_entity.id
_entity.type
_entity.pdbx_description
1 polymer ?
#
loop_
_entity_poly.entity_id
_entity_poly.type
_entity_poly.pdbx_seq_one_letter_code
_entity_poly.pdbx_strand_id
1 'polypeptide(L)'
;MMYQVPKHIDRNKIFIVKRSEIEGRLEPEFYKPSIVEIEHIIRKKSTKKLRDFALYIAGGATPKKTEGDKYYSDKENGIPFLRVQNLCQDGSVLFDDCVYITKEAHEGMLRRSQVEEGDLLVKITGVGRMAIASVAPKGFVGNTNQHMIVIKTKNT
;
A
#
# COMPACT_ATOMS: atom_id res chain seq x y z
N MET A 1 -12.31 -35.16 20.04
CA MET A 1 -12.68 -35.49 18.64
C MET A 1 -12.24 -34.34 17.76
N MET A 2 -11.39 -34.58 16.76
CA MET A 2 -10.93 -33.50 15.87
C MET A 2 -11.94 -33.38 14.71
N TYR A 3 -12.61 -32.24 14.61
CA TYR A 3 -13.54 -31.99 13.54
C TYR A 3 -12.81 -31.92 12.20
N GLN A 4 -13.35 -32.56 11.16
CA GLN A 4 -12.75 -32.54 9.82
C GLN A 4 -13.79 -32.03 8.80
N VAL A 5 -13.34 -31.15 7.93
CA VAL A 5 -14.17 -30.67 6.81
C VAL A 5 -14.34 -31.81 5.79
N PRO A 6 -15.57 -32.16 5.39
CA PRO A 6 -15.83 -33.22 4.39
C PRO A 6 -15.09 -32.97 3.08
N LYS A 7 -14.66 -34.03 2.40
CA LYS A 7 -13.83 -33.95 1.17
C LYS A 7 -14.51 -33.24 -0.01
N HIS A 8 -15.84 -33.27 -0.09
CA HIS A 8 -16.61 -32.64 -1.18
C HIS A 8 -16.79 -31.13 -1.01
N ILE A 9 -16.36 -30.56 0.13
CA ILE A 9 -16.47 -29.14 0.40
C ILE A 9 -15.20 -28.43 -0.06
N ASP A 10 -15.36 -27.31 -0.75
CA ASP A 10 -14.25 -26.42 -1.10
C ASP A 10 -13.61 -25.84 0.17
N ARG A 11 -12.38 -26.25 0.42
CA ARG A 11 -11.64 -25.86 1.62
C ARG A 11 -11.26 -24.37 1.68
N ASN A 12 -11.35 -23.63 0.59
CA ASN A 12 -11.19 -22.18 0.60
C ASN A 12 -12.47 -21.43 0.99
N LYS A 13 -13.64 -22.14 1.01
CA LYS A 13 -14.91 -21.60 1.47
C LYS A 13 -15.23 -21.99 2.90
N ILE A 14 -14.91 -23.24 3.29
CA ILE A 14 -15.11 -23.75 4.65
C ILE A 14 -13.83 -24.43 5.12
N PHE A 15 -13.24 -23.90 6.16
CA PHE A 15 -12.01 -24.43 6.76
C PHE A 15 -12.00 -24.23 8.27
N ILE A 16 -11.11 -24.94 8.94
CA ILE A 16 -10.97 -24.90 10.41
C ILE A 16 -9.58 -24.32 10.72
N VAL A 17 -9.57 -23.33 11.60
CA VAL A 17 -8.34 -22.73 12.12
C VAL A 17 -8.24 -23.05 13.62
N LYS A 18 -7.11 -23.48 14.08
CA LYS A 18 -6.87 -23.65 15.51
C LYS A 18 -6.78 -22.28 16.17
N ARG A 19 -7.34 -22.15 17.37
CA ARG A 19 -7.28 -20.88 18.13
C ARG A 19 -5.85 -20.37 18.30
N SER A 20 -4.88 -21.27 18.46
CA SER A 20 -3.45 -20.94 18.58
C SER A 20 -2.82 -20.38 17.30
N GLU A 21 -3.47 -20.55 16.16
CA GLU A 21 -3.00 -20.07 14.85
C GLU A 21 -3.62 -18.70 14.48
N ILE A 22 -4.52 -18.17 15.32
CA ILE A 22 -5.13 -16.87 15.13
C ILE A 22 -4.18 -15.78 15.61
N GLU A 23 -3.65 -15.01 14.68
CA GLU A 23 -2.64 -13.95 14.92
C GLU A 23 -3.28 -12.57 15.23
N GLY A 24 -4.34 -12.53 16.07
CA GLY A 24 -5.02 -11.26 16.42
C GLY A 24 -5.90 -10.66 15.33
N ARG A 25 -6.12 -11.39 14.24
CA ARG A 25 -7.04 -11.05 13.15
C ARG A 25 -8.16 -12.06 13.08
N LEU A 26 -9.38 -11.61 12.76
CA LEU A 26 -10.54 -12.48 12.61
C LEU A 26 -11.07 -12.55 11.18
N GLU A 27 -10.39 -11.91 10.21
CA GLU A 27 -10.78 -11.97 8.81
C GLU A 27 -10.53 -13.37 8.24
N PRO A 28 -11.56 -14.11 7.80
CA PRO A 28 -11.41 -15.47 7.29
C PRO A 28 -10.47 -15.58 6.10
N GLU A 29 -10.43 -14.54 5.27
CA GLU A 29 -9.57 -14.48 4.08
C GLU A 29 -8.09 -14.72 4.39
N PHE A 30 -7.64 -14.25 5.56
CA PHE A 30 -6.25 -14.38 6.00
C PHE A 30 -5.86 -15.84 6.29
N TYR A 31 -6.83 -16.67 6.64
CA TYR A 31 -6.61 -18.08 7.06
C TYR A 31 -7.03 -19.09 5.98
N LYS A 32 -7.37 -18.65 4.78
CA LYS A 32 -7.66 -19.58 3.68
C LYS A 32 -6.48 -20.53 3.45
N PRO A 33 -6.72 -21.85 3.30
CA PRO A 33 -5.64 -22.81 3.09
C PRO A 33 -4.70 -22.45 1.95
N SER A 34 -5.23 -21.92 0.84
CA SER A 34 -4.41 -21.45 -0.29
C SER A 34 -3.49 -20.28 0.07
N ILE A 35 -3.93 -19.36 0.92
CA ILE A 35 -3.11 -18.22 1.38
C ILE A 35 -2.04 -18.69 2.35
N VAL A 36 -2.40 -19.55 3.31
CA VAL A 36 -1.46 -20.14 4.27
C VAL A 36 -0.38 -20.95 3.56
N GLU A 37 -0.72 -21.70 2.51
CA GLU A 37 0.24 -22.44 1.69
C GLU A 37 1.23 -21.52 0.99
N ILE A 38 0.75 -20.44 0.35
CA ILE A 38 1.59 -19.42 -0.28
C ILE A 38 2.53 -18.79 0.74
N GLU A 39 2.01 -18.41 1.92
CA GLU A 39 2.82 -17.85 2.99
C GLU A 39 3.92 -18.83 3.45
N HIS A 40 3.60 -20.10 3.57
CA HIS A 40 4.58 -21.13 3.94
C HIS A 40 5.69 -21.28 2.90
N ILE A 41 5.35 -21.22 1.60
CA ILE A 41 6.33 -21.25 0.50
C ILE A 41 7.26 -20.02 0.57
N ILE A 42 6.68 -18.82 0.80
CA ILE A 42 7.45 -17.59 0.93
C ILE A 42 8.39 -17.66 2.13
N ARG A 43 7.90 -18.11 3.28
CA ARG A 43 8.70 -18.23 4.53
C ARG A 43 9.88 -19.21 4.39
N LYS A 44 9.77 -20.23 3.53
CA LYS A 44 10.91 -21.11 3.19
C LYS A 44 12.01 -20.39 2.39
N LYS A 45 11.66 -19.35 1.64
CA LYS A 45 12.59 -18.57 0.81
C LYS A 45 13.18 -17.37 1.57
N SER A 46 12.37 -16.71 2.40
CA SER A 46 12.80 -15.57 3.19
C SER A 46 12.02 -15.46 4.48
N THR A 47 12.72 -15.21 5.58
CA THR A 47 12.13 -14.87 6.88
C THR A 47 11.94 -13.39 7.09
N LYS A 48 12.54 -12.54 6.22
CA LYS A 48 12.46 -11.09 6.32
C LYS A 48 11.09 -10.58 5.89
N LYS A 49 10.58 -9.63 6.62
CA LYS A 49 9.32 -8.91 6.33
C LYS A 49 9.64 -7.51 5.81
N LEU A 50 8.69 -6.90 5.11
CA LEU A 50 8.83 -5.53 4.59
C LEU A 50 9.26 -4.53 5.67
N ARG A 51 8.72 -4.65 6.89
CA ARG A 51 9.08 -3.83 8.06
C ARG A 51 10.57 -3.90 8.44
N ASP A 52 11.26 -4.97 8.07
CA ASP A 52 12.68 -5.14 8.43
C ASP A 52 13.57 -4.22 7.58
N PHE A 53 13.06 -3.79 6.43
CA PHE A 53 13.71 -2.87 5.49
C PHE A 53 13.19 -1.43 5.59
N ALA A 54 12.02 -1.24 6.19
CA ALA A 54 11.39 0.05 6.30
C ALA A 54 11.88 0.81 7.54
N LEU A 55 12.19 2.09 7.37
CA LEU A 55 12.32 3.06 8.46
C LEU A 55 10.94 3.52 8.92
N TYR A 56 10.06 3.76 7.94
CA TYR A 56 8.75 4.32 8.17
C TYR A 56 7.79 3.84 7.09
N ILE A 57 6.54 3.56 7.48
CA ILE A 57 5.45 3.20 6.56
C ILE A 57 4.25 4.06 6.90
N ALA A 58 3.73 4.79 5.93
CA ALA A 58 2.53 5.61 6.10
C ALA A 58 1.54 5.42 4.96
N GLY A 59 0.25 5.44 5.30
CA GLY A 59 -0.83 5.56 4.32
C GLY A 59 -1.01 7.01 3.89
N GLY A 60 -1.28 7.22 2.60
CA GLY A 60 -1.69 8.52 2.08
C GLY A 60 -3.07 8.95 2.57
N ALA A 61 -3.46 10.14 2.22
CA ALA A 61 -4.81 10.67 2.45
C ALA A 61 -5.23 11.52 1.26
N THR A 62 -6.53 11.72 1.06
CA THR A 62 -7.04 12.60 -0.01
C THR A 62 -7.75 13.80 0.62
N PRO A 63 -7.31 15.02 0.30
CA PRO A 63 -8.01 16.23 0.72
C PRO A 63 -9.43 16.27 0.15
N LYS A 64 -10.36 16.86 0.88
CA LYS A 64 -11.75 17.00 0.44
C LYS A 64 -11.83 17.94 -0.76
N LYS A 65 -12.46 17.50 -1.85
CA LYS A 65 -12.66 18.33 -3.04
C LYS A 65 -13.53 19.58 -2.80
N THR A 66 -14.40 19.53 -1.79
CA THR A 66 -15.24 20.68 -1.42
C THR A 66 -14.44 21.86 -0.85
N GLU A 67 -13.19 21.67 -0.50
CA GLU A 67 -12.25 22.69 -0.03
C GLU A 67 -11.17 22.94 -1.09
N GLY A 68 -11.55 22.92 -2.39
CA GLY A 68 -10.67 22.87 -3.56
C GLY A 68 -9.47 23.80 -3.48
N ASP A 69 -9.72 25.10 -3.48
CA ASP A 69 -8.65 26.12 -3.55
C ASP A 69 -7.72 26.12 -2.32
N LYS A 70 -8.17 25.54 -1.21
CA LYS A 70 -7.34 25.41 -0.01
C LYS A 70 -6.28 24.30 -0.13
N TYR A 71 -6.61 23.22 -0.80
CA TYR A 71 -5.78 22.01 -0.81
C TYR A 71 -5.24 21.64 -2.19
N TYR A 72 -5.87 22.11 -3.26
CA TYR A 72 -5.47 21.79 -4.63
C TYR A 72 -4.86 23.02 -5.31
N SER A 73 -3.95 22.78 -6.22
CA SER A 73 -3.20 23.81 -6.95
C SER A 73 -3.06 23.42 -8.42
N ASP A 74 -2.54 24.33 -9.22
CA ASP A 74 -2.09 24.06 -10.58
C ASP A 74 -0.69 23.42 -10.60
N LYS A 75 -0.25 23.07 -11.81
CA LYS A 75 1.07 22.43 -12.03
C LYS A 75 2.24 23.36 -11.74
N GLU A 76 2.08 24.66 -11.94
CA GLU A 76 3.17 25.64 -11.86
C GLU A 76 3.53 25.96 -10.40
N ASN A 77 2.50 25.98 -9.52
CA ASN A 77 2.63 26.41 -8.13
C ASN A 77 2.46 25.27 -7.13
N GLY A 78 2.01 24.12 -7.60
CA GLY A 78 1.63 23.00 -6.74
C GLY A 78 2.69 21.94 -6.57
N ILE A 79 2.47 21.10 -5.56
CA ILE A 79 3.29 19.93 -5.25
C ILE A 79 2.59 18.70 -5.82
N PRO A 80 3.29 17.80 -6.53
CA PRO A 80 2.71 16.59 -7.12
C PRO A 80 2.00 15.72 -6.09
N PHE A 81 0.77 15.31 -6.42
CA PHE A 81 -0.05 14.43 -5.62
C PHE A 81 -0.38 13.16 -6.41
N LEU A 82 0.36 12.10 -6.12
CA LEU A 82 0.26 10.85 -6.83
C LEU A 82 -0.98 10.06 -6.42
N ARG A 83 -1.62 9.47 -7.42
CA ARG A 83 -2.74 8.54 -7.28
C ARG A 83 -2.35 7.18 -7.85
N VAL A 84 -3.12 6.14 -7.55
CA VAL A 84 -2.80 4.77 -7.99
C VAL A 84 -2.57 4.61 -9.49
N GLN A 85 -3.18 5.44 -10.31
CA GLN A 85 -3.01 5.46 -11.76
C GLN A 85 -1.65 6.01 -12.22
N ASN A 86 -0.93 6.70 -11.33
CA ASN A 86 0.41 7.17 -11.61
C ASN A 86 1.48 6.08 -11.42
N LEU A 87 1.14 4.94 -10.79
CA LEU A 87 2.06 3.83 -10.61
C LEU A 87 1.99 2.85 -11.78
N CYS A 88 3.14 2.52 -12.35
CA CYS A 88 3.28 1.56 -13.44
C CYS A 88 3.72 0.19 -12.97
N GLN A 89 3.39 -0.85 -13.75
CA GLN A 89 3.76 -2.23 -13.43
C GLN A 89 5.25 -2.52 -13.59
N ASP A 90 5.96 -1.69 -14.35
CA ASP A 90 7.41 -1.74 -14.54
C ASP A 90 8.20 -1.05 -13.42
N GLY A 91 7.50 -0.48 -12.43
CA GLY A 91 8.11 0.22 -11.31
C GLY A 91 8.32 1.72 -11.51
N SER A 92 7.96 2.26 -12.68
CA SER A 92 8.04 3.69 -12.96
C SER A 92 6.83 4.46 -12.41
N VAL A 93 6.95 5.79 -12.40
CA VAL A 93 5.87 6.73 -12.04
C VAL A 93 5.57 7.63 -13.22
N LEU A 94 4.30 7.73 -13.62
CA LEU A 94 3.82 8.61 -14.68
C LEU A 94 3.23 9.89 -14.10
N PHE A 95 3.52 11.02 -14.74
CA PHE A 95 3.12 12.36 -14.30
C PHE A 95 2.08 13.05 -15.20
N ASP A 96 1.69 12.42 -16.31
CA ASP A 96 0.82 13.03 -17.33
C ASP A 96 -0.52 13.52 -16.74
N ASP A 97 -1.15 12.68 -15.89
CA ASP A 97 -2.40 13.02 -15.19
C ASP A 97 -2.18 13.32 -13.70
N CYS A 98 -1.03 13.89 -13.36
CA CYS A 98 -0.74 14.20 -11.97
C CYS A 98 -1.62 15.35 -11.47
N VAL A 99 -2.20 15.18 -10.30
CA VAL A 99 -2.87 16.24 -9.57
C VAL A 99 -1.85 16.99 -8.74
N TYR A 100 -2.10 18.26 -8.47
CA TYR A 100 -1.21 19.09 -7.65
C TYR A 100 -1.94 19.61 -6.41
N ILE A 101 -1.22 19.76 -5.33
CA ILE A 101 -1.73 20.21 -4.03
C ILE A 101 -0.95 21.45 -3.57
N THR A 102 -1.56 22.20 -2.69
CA THR A 102 -0.91 23.38 -2.08
C THR A 102 0.19 22.96 -1.11
N LYS A 103 1.13 23.86 -0.87
CA LYS A 103 2.18 23.70 0.14
C LYS A 103 1.58 23.52 1.55
N GLU A 104 0.49 24.20 1.86
CA GLU A 104 -0.25 24.04 3.12
C GLU A 104 -0.75 22.59 3.30
N ALA A 105 -1.32 21.99 2.24
CA ALA A 105 -1.76 20.59 2.27
C ALA A 105 -0.58 19.63 2.48
N HIS A 106 0.53 19.85 1.77
CA HIS A 106 1.75 19.05 1.84
C HIS A 106 2.38 19.06 3.25
N GLU A 107 2.58 20.23 3.83
CA GLU A 107 3.22 20.41 5.13
C GLU A 107 2.27 20.13 6.31
N GLY A 108 0.97 20.27 6.09
CA GLY A 108 -0.08 20.10 7.09
C GLY A 108 -0.67 18.69 7.08
N MET A 109 -1.89 18.57 6.53
CA MET A 109 -2.68 17.34 6.64
C MET A 109 -2.04 16.11 5.99
N LEU A 110 -1.19 16.30 4.99
CA LEU A 110 -0.50 15.22 4.27
C LEU A 110 0.95 14.99 4.72
N ARG A 111 1.40 15.66 5.76
CA ARG A 111 2.78 15.59 6.26
C ARG A 111 3.27 14.16 6.47
N ARG A 112 2.42 13.26 6.96
CA ARG A 112 2.80 11.86 7.22
C ARG A 112 3.05 11.02 5.97
N SER A 113 2.53 11.46 4.81
CA SER A 113 2.62 10.74 3.53
C SER A 113 3.41 11.52 2.48
N GLN A 114 4.35 12.35 2.94
CA GLN A 114 5.31 13.00 2.06
C GLN A 114 6.20 11.93 1.41
N VAL A 115 6.40 12.11 0.11
CA VAL A 115 7.21 11.24 -0.73
C VAL A 115 8.45 11.99 -1.17
N GLU A 116 9.59 11.35 -1.05
CA GLU A 116 10.88 11.85 -1.50
C GLU A 116 11.54 10.85 -2.45
N GLU A 117 12.62 11.28 -3.12
CA GLU A 117 13.44 10.43 -3.99
C GLU A 117 13.78 9.10 -3.28
N GLY A 118 13.60 7.99 -3.98
CA GLY A 118 13.95 6.66 -3.49
C GLY A 118 12.90 5.99 -2.60
N ASP A 119 11.85 6.72 -2.20
CA ASP A 119 10.74 6.12 -1.45
C ASP A 119 10.01 5.08 -2.29
N LEU A 120 9.63 3.96 -1.67
CA LEU A 120 8.82 2.94 -2.31
C LEU A 120 7.34 3.25 -2.13
N LEU A 121 6.64 3.34 -3.24
CA LEU A 121 5.19 3.57 -3.31
C LEU A 121 4.50 2.25 -3.62
N VAL A 122 3.51 1.84 -2.83
CA VAL A 122 2.79 0.58 -3.04
C VAL A 122 1.29 0.81 -3.04
N LYS A 123 0.62 0.35 -4.09
CA LYS A 123 -0.85 0.31 -4.17
C LYS A 123 -1.39 -0.76 -3.22
N ILE A 124 -2.26 -0.37 -2.29
CA ILE A 124 -2.85 -1.25 -1.28
C ILE A 124 -4.35 -1.46 -1.42
N THR A 125 -5.05 -0.57 -2.13
CA THR A 125 -6.51 -0.66 -2.36
C THR A 125 -6.88 -0.11 -3.74
N GLY A 126 -8.13 -0.29 -4.14
CA GLY A 126 -8.69 0.20 -5.40
C GLY A 126 -8.90 -0.91 -6.43
N VAL A 127 -9.46 -0.53 -7.59
CA VAL A 127 -9.81 -1.47 -8.67
C VAL A 127 -8.55 -1.95 -9.39
N GLY A 128 -8.59 -3.19 -9.88
CA GLY A 128 -7.53 -3.80 -10.69
C GLY A 128 -6.42 -4.44 -9.87
N ARG A 129 -5.23 -4.57 -10.46
CA ARG A 129 -4.11 -5.27 -9.85
C ARG A 129 -3.63 -4.59 -8.57
N MET A 130 -3.46 -5.39 -7.53
CA MET A 130 -2.93 -4.95 -6.22
C MET A 130 -1.41 -5.10 -6.16
N ALA A 131 -0.82 -4.46 -5.13
CA ALA A 131 0.61 -4.52 -4.86
C ALA A 131 1.50 -4.05 -6.03
N ILE A 132 0.97 -3.15 -6.90
CA ILE A 132 1.82 -2.44 -7.84
C ILE A 132 2.74 -1.55 -7.01
N ALA A 133 4.03 -1.68 -7.25
CA ALA A 133 5.07 -0.95 -6.54
C ALA A 133 5.92 -0.14 -7.52
N SER A 134 6.20 1.10 -7.18
CA SER A 134 7.05 2.02 -7.95
C SER A 134 7.99 2.75 -7.01
N VAL A 135 9.16 3.13 -7.51
CA VAL A 135 10.13 3.92 -6.75
C VAL A 135 10.00 5.38 -7.15
N ALA A 136 9.95 6.27 -6.17
CA ALA A 136 9.92 7.70 -6.40
C ALA A 136 11.20 8.14 -7.13
N PRO A 137 11.09 8.81 -8.28
CA PRO A 137 12.26 9.12 -9.11
C PRO A 137 13.15 10.19 -8.48
N LYS A 138 14.33 10.33 -9.05
CA LYS A 138 15.32 11.32 -8.60
C LYS A 138 14.75 12.75 -8.57
N GLY A 139 15.00 13.45 -7.47
CA GLY A 139 14.54 14.83 -7.26
C GLY A 139 13.04 14.96 -6.97
N PHE A 140 12.30 13.85 -6.84
CA PHE A 140 10.89 13.91 -6.58
C PHE A 140 10.58 14.34 -5.14
N VAL A 141 9.61 15.27 -5.02
CA VAL A 141 8.94 15.62 -3.76
C VAL A 141 7.44 15.67 -4.04
N GLY A 142 6.64 15.03 -3.20
CA GLY A 142 5.20 15.00 -3.38
C GLY A 142 4.44 14.31 -2.25
N ASN A 143 3.22 13.90 -2.53
CA ASN A 143 2.35 13.14 -1.62
C ASN A 143 1.57 12.07 -2.37
N THR A 144 0.88 11.21 -1.62
CA THR A 144 0.03 10.15 -2.17
C THR A 144 -1.37 10.15 -1.58
N ASN A 145 -2.32 9.56 -2.32
CA ASN A 145 -3.69 9.37 -1.86
C ASN A 145 -3.81 8.14 -0.91
N GLN A 146 -5.00 7.97 -0.32
CA GLN A 146 -5.29 6.90 0.66
C GLN A 146 -5.20 5.47 0.09
N HIS A 147 -5.11 5.31 -1.22
CA HIS A 147 -5.01 3.99 -1.86
C HIS A 147 -3.57 3.49 -2.00
N MET A 148 -2.63 4.26 -1.50
CA MET A 148 -1.20 3.94 -1.51
C MET A 148 -0.57 4.09 -0.14
N ILE A 149 0.49 3.35 0.08
CA ILE A 149 1.42 3.56 1.18
C ILE A 149 2.76 4.06 0.64
N VAL A 150 3.39 4.88 1.43
CA VAL A 150 4.79 5.32 1.26
C VAL A 150 5.64 4.53 2.24
N ILE A 151 6.72 3.96 1.75
CA ILE A 151 7.68 3.21 2.55
C ILE A 151 9.04 3.90 2.39
N LYS A 152 9.49 4.53 3.46
CA LYS A 152 10.86 5.06 3.53
C LYS A 152 11.79 3.92 3.89
N THR A 153 12.80 3.67 3.05
CA THR A 153 13.73 2.55 3.24
C THR A 153 14.89 2.95 4.14
N LYS A 154 15.43 1.97 4.84
CA LYS A 154 16.74 2.12 5.51
C LYS A 154 17.80 2.21 4.43
N ASN A 155 18.66 3.24 4.51
CA ASN A 155 19.87 3.24 3.71
C ASN A 155 20.70 2.01 4.11
N THR A 156 20.89 1.10 3.19
CA THR A 156 21.74 -0.10 3.36
C THR A 156 23.16 0.25 2.95
#